data_837aff8d016134382655247e90630015
#
_entry.id   837aff8d016134382655247e90630015
#
_cell.length_a   1.000
_cell.length_b   1.000
_cell.length_c   1.000
_cell.angle_alpha   90.00
_cell.angle_beta   90.00
_cell.angle_gamma   90.00
#
_symmetry.space_group_name_H-M   'P 1'
#
loop_
_entity.id
_entity.type
_entity.pdbx_description
1 polymer ?
#
loop_
_entity_poly.entity_id
_entity_poly.type
_entity_poly.pdbx_seq_one_letter_code
_entity_poly.pdbx_strand_id
1 'polypeptide(L)'
;MRKRHQDMPLPKIFCVDLKKEYQKKQMNSHFSRFLINEINETINLKKQVILFQNRRGYSPFMACEECGYVVSCKSCDVSLTVYKNDEQLRCNYCGYEKNLLLDCPSCNKSTLNFKGFGTEKLEKELCSIFPNFKIKRMDYDTTRKKYDYQKIITEFEHGRIDILIGTQ
;
A
#
# COMPACT_ATOMS: atom_id res chain seq x y z
N MET A 1 8.36 31.11 8.12
CA MET A 1 8.79 31.53 6.77
C MET A 1 7.56 31.93 5.97
N ARG A 2 7.47 33.17 5.49
CA ARG A 2 6.31 33.66 4.71
C ARG A 2 6.50 33.57 3.18
N LYS A 3 7.72 33.25 2.69
CA LYS A 3 8.03 33.09 1.26
C LYS A 3 8.86 31.82 1.03
N ARG A 4 8.60 31.11 -0.05
CA ARG A 4 9.39 29.96 -0.49
C ARG A 4 10.62 30.41 -1.26
N HIS A 5 11.64 29.57 -1.29
CA HIS A 5 12.81 29.77 -2.15
C HIS A 5 12.36 29.94 -3.60
N GLN A 6 12.87 30.97 -4.29
CA GLN A 6 12.53 31.33 -5.67
C GLN A 6 11.03 31.64 -5.93
N ASP A 7 10.27 32.10 -4.91
CA ASP A 7 8.84 32.44 -5.01
C ASP A 7 7.96 31.34 -5.63
N MET A 8 8.37 30.05 -5.51
CA MET A 8 7.61 28.92 -6.03
C MET A 8 6.20 28.85 -5.43
N PRO A 9 5.16 28.63 -6.25
CA PRO A 9 3.78 28.53 -5.75
C PRO A 9 3.62 27.36 -4.78
N LEU A 10 2.69 27.49 -3.85
CA LEU A 10 2.30 26.38 -2.97
C LEU A 10 1.63 25.27 -3.78
N PRO A 11 1.79 24.00 -3.35
CA PRO A 11 1.08 22.90 -3.99
C PRO A 11 -0.43 23.06 -3.81
N LYS A 12 -1.19 22.63 -4.81
CA LYS A 12 -2.63 22.48 -4.66
C LYS A 12 -2.91 21.24 -3.81
N ILE A 13 -3.79 21.38 -2.82
CA ILE A 13 -4.19 20.31 -1.93
C ILE A 13 -5.67 20.02 -2.14
N PHE A 14 -6.00 18.77 -2.41
CA PHE A 14 -7.37 18.27 -2.56
C PHE A 14 -7.67 17.25 -1.46
N CYS A 15 -8.77 17.45 -0.74
CA CYS A 15 -9.27 16.49 0.24
C CYS A 15 -10.47 15.75 -0.35
N VAL A 16 -10.38 14.43 -0.48
CA VAL A 16 -11.45 13.58 -1.00
C VAL A 16 -12.11 12.83 0.15
N ASP A 17 -13.42 12.99 0.31
CA ASP A 17 -14.22 12.24 1.28
C ASP A 17 -14.51 10.84 0.73
N LEU A 18 -13.68 9.87 1.12
CA LEU A 18 -13.81 8.48 0.65
C LEU A 18 -15.15 7.83 1.04
N LYS A 19 -15.76 8.24 2.17
CA LYS A 19 -17.07 7.72 2.57
C LYS A 19 -18.16 8.12 1.57
N LYS A 20 -18.14 9.38 1.12
CA LYS A 20 -19.06 9.85 0.08
C LYS A 20 -18.80 9.19 -1.27
N GLU A 21 -17.53 9.02 -1.65
CA GLU A 21 -17.15 8.31 -2.88
C GLU A 21 -17.66 6.86 -2.87
N TYR A 22 -17.52 6.18 -1.73
CA TYR A 22 -18.05 4.82 -1.54
C TYR A 22 -19.57 4.76 -1.68
N GLN A 23 -20.30 5.68 -1.02
CA GLN A 23 -21.77 5.76 -1.11
C GLN A 23 -22.26 6.02 -2.54
N LYS A 24 -21.51 6.83 -3.32
CA LYS A 24 -21.81 7.14 -4.72
C LYS A 24 -21.34 6.04 -5.69
N LYS A 25 -20.78 4.92 -5.19
CA LYS A 25 -20.17 3.85 -6.00
C LYS A 25 -19.08 4.37 -6.96
N GLN A 26 -18.34 5.39 -6.54
CA GLN A 26 -17.24 6.01 -7.29
C GLN A 26 -15.85 5.53 -6.82
N MET A 27 -15.81 4.38 -6.16
CA MET A 27 -14.58 3.71 -5.78
C MET A 27 -14.26 2.58 -6.75
N ASN A 28 -12.99 2.47 -7.12
CA ASN A 28 -12.44 1.29 -7.76
C ASN A 28 -11.46 0.65 -6.77
N SER A 29 -11.91 -0.41 -6.09
CA SER A 29 -11.22 -1.01 -4.96
C SER A 29 -10.92 0.03 -3.86
N HIS A 30 -9.66 0.37 -3.61
CA HIS A 30 -9.22 1.33 -2.60
C HIS A 30 -9.01 2.76 -3.14
N PHE A 31 -9.23 2.97 -4.44
CA PHE A 31 -8.98 4.25 -5.12
C PHE A 31 -10.28 4.96 -5.46
N SER A 32 -10.40 6.24 -5.10
CA SER A 32 -11.50 7.07 -5.56
C SER A 32 -11.36 7.35 -7.06
N ARG A 33 -12.49 7.57 -7.73
CA ARG A 33 -12.51 7.97 -9.14
C ARG A 33 -11.71 9.25 -9.37
N PHE A 34 -11.77 10.18 -8.43
CA PHE A 34 -10.98 11.41 -8.48
C PHE A 34 -9.48 11.08 -8.54
N LEU A 35 -8.96 10.25 -7.64
CA LEU A 35 -7.54 9.87 -7.63
C LEU A 35 -7.10 9.17 -8.92
N ILE A 36 -7.94 8.27 -9.45
CA ILE A 36 -7.65 7.59 -10.72
C ILE A 36 -7.54 8.58 -11.87
N ASN A 37 -8.45 9.56 -11.94
CA ASN A 37 -8.40 10.60 -12.97
C ASN A 37 -7.16 11.47 -12.84
N GLU A 38 -6.79 11.92 -11.64
CA GLU A 38 -5.59 12.72 -11.39
C GLU A 38 -4.30 11.95 -11.76
N ILE A 39 -4.24 10.64 -11.50
CA ILE A 39 -3.12 9.79 -11.92
C ILE A 39 -3.03 9.79 -13.46
N ASN A 40 -4.13 9.53 -14.16
CA ASN A 40 -4.16 9.51 -15.63
C ASN A 40 -3.73 10.85 -16.23
N GLU A 41 -4.29 11.95 -15.74
CA GLU A 41 -3.95 13.30 -16.23
C GLU A 41 -2.47 13.61 -16.00
N THR A 42 -1.96 13.29 -14.81
CA THR A 42 -0.55 13.52 -14.45
C THR A 42 0.39 12.78 -15.39
N ILE A 43 0.12 11.50 -15.67
CA ILE A 43 0.99 10.69 -16.53
C ILE A 43 0.85 11.10 -18.01
N ASN A 44 -0.36 11.46 -18.47
CA ASN A 44 -0.56 12.00 -19.81
C ASN A 44 0.23 13.30 -20.05
N LEU A 45 0.43 14.10 -19.00
CA LEU A 45 1.30 15.28 -19.02
C LEU A 45 2.79 14.95 -18.93
N LYS A 46 3.18 13.66 -19.04
CA LYS A 46 4.56 13.17 -18.89
C LYS A 46 5.20 13.49 -17.53
N LYS A 47 4.37 13.57 -16.51
CA LYS A 47 4.79 13.73 -15.10
C LYS A 47 4.66 12.40 -14.38
N GLN A 48 5.22 12.34 -13.17
CA GLN A 48 5.26 11.15 -12.33
C GLN A 48 4.36 11.31 -11.11
N VAL A 49 3.94 10.18 -10.54
CA VAL A 49 3.06 10.12 -9.37
C VAL A 49 3.79 9.43 -8.23
N ILE A 50 3.66 9.98 -7.02
CA ILE A 50 4.06 9.33 -5.78
C ILE A 50 2.81 9.06 -4.96
N LEU A 51 2.56 7.79 -4.62
CA LEU A 51 1.50 7.38 -3.70
C LEU A 51 2.11 7.00 -2.36
N PHE A 52 1.72 7.70 -1.32
CA PHE A 52 2.19 7.42 0.03
C PHE A 52 1.15 6.59 0.80
N GLN A 53 1.56 5.40 1.23
CA GLN A 53 0.76 4.51 2.07
C GLN A 53 1.62 3.99 3.22
N ASN A 54 1.42 4.51 4.42
CA ASN A 54 2.25 4.17 5.57
C ASN A 54 1.90 2.80 6.21
N ARG A 55 1.71 1.77 5.36
CA ARG A 55 1.47 0.38 5.78
C ARG A 55 2.13 -0.60 4.81
N ARG A 56 3.11 -1.37 5.30
CA ARG A 56 3.78 -2.45 4.55
C ARG A 56 2.89 -3.68 4.40
N GLY A 57 3.31 -4.58 3.50
CA GLY A 57 2.67 -5.86 3.25
C GLY A 57 1.40 -5.78 2.41
N TYR A 58 0.71 -6.89 2.31
CA TYR A 58 -0.56 -7.01 1.57
C TYR A 58 -1.73 -6.50 2.39
N SER A 59 -1.82 -6.94 3.65
CA SER A 59 -2.86 -6.52 4.59
C SER A 59 -2.28 -6.34 5.99
N PRO A 60 -2.71 -5.33 6.75
CA PRO A 60 -2.23 -5.11 8.12
C PRO A 60 -2.49 -6.28 9.06
N PHE A 61 -3.56 -7.05 8.87
CA PHE A 61 -3.87 -8.22 9.69
C PHE A 61 -4.89 -9.17 9.04
N MET A 62 -4.98 -10.39 9.59
CA MET A 62 -6.08 -11.31 9.35
C MET A 62 -7.01 -11.35 10.56
N ALA A 63 -8.31 -11.37 10.31
CA ALA A 63 -9.33 -11.55 11.35
C ALA A 63 -10.38 -12.56 10.92
N CYS A 64 -10.86 -13.33 11.88
CA CYS A 64 -12.00 -14.24 11.71
C CYS A 64 -13.31 -13.46 11.66
N GLU A 65 -14.13 -13.71 10.66
CA GLU A 65 -15.44 -13.04 10.52
C GLU A 65 -16.49 -13.57 11.48
N GLU A 66 -16.31 -14.79 11.96
CA GLU A 66 -17.24 -15.43 12.90
C GLU A 66 -16.99 -15.03 14.37
N CYS A 67 -15.76 -15.18 14.85
CA CYS A 67 -15.47 -14.96 16.27
C CYS A 67 -14.64 -13.70 16.56
N GLY A 68 -14.24 -12.94 15.54
CA GLY A 68 -13.44 -11.74 15.71
C GLY A 68 -11.97 -11.99 16.06
N TYR A 69 -11.52 -13.24 16.12
CA TYR A 69 -10.12 -13.56 16.42
C TYR A 69 -9.17 -12.90 15.44
N VAL A 70 -8.14 -12.20 15.96
CA VAL A 70 -7.10 -11.56 15.19
C VAL A 70 -5.79 -12.34 15.36
N VAL A 71 -5.12 -12.67 14.25
CA VAL A 71 -3.84 -13.38 14.30
C VAL A 71 -2.76 -12.44 14.79
N SER A 72 -2.24 -12.69 16.01
CA SER A 72 -1.28 -11.82 16.71
C SER A 72 0.07 -12.45 16.86
N CYS A 73 1.08 -11.61 17.11
CA CYS A 73 2.44 -12.03 17.44
C CYS A 73 2.48 -12.64 18.85
N LYS A 74 3.26 -13.69 19.02
CA LYS A 74 3.42 -14.35 20.33
C LYS A 74 4.20 -13.51 21.35
N SER A 75 5.03 -12.57 20.87
CA SER A 75 6.00 -11.85 21.71
C SER A 75 5.74 -10.34 21.81
N CYS A 76 4.98 -9.73 20.88
CA CYS A 76 4.89 -8.28 20.77
C CYS A 76 3.46 -7.74 20.99
N ASP A 77 2.49 -8.58 21.28
CA ASP A 77 1.07 -8.19 21.46
C ASP A 77 0.53 -7.27 20.36
N VAL A 78 0.96 -7.51 19.12
CA VAL A 78 0.50 -6.81 17.93
C VAL A 78 0.01 -7.79 16.89
N SER A 79 -0.90 -7.37 16.01
CA SER A 79 -1.35 -8.20 14.89
C SER A 79 -0.20 -8.50 13.91
N LEU A 80 -0.21 -9.70 13.33
CA LEU A 80 0.73 -10.07 12.27
C LEU A 80 0.28 -9.48 10.95
N THR A 81 1.23 -8.87 10.24
CA THR A 81 1.03 -8.33 8.89
C THR A 81 1.07 -9.47 7.87
N VAL A 82 0.15 -9.43 6.91
CA VAL A 82 0.05 -10.41 5.81
C VAL A 82 1.02 -10.02 4.70
N TYR A 83 1.85 -10.97 4.27
CA TYR A 83 2.71 -10.90 3.09
C TYR A 83 2.27 -11.98 2.12
N LYS A 84 1.39 -11.61 1.18
CA LYS A 84 0.71 -12.59 0.32
C LYS A 84 1.65 -13.24 -0.69
N ASN A 85 2.67 -12.51 -1.17
CA ASN A 85 3.66 -13.06 -2.09
C ASN A 85 4.49 -14.17 -1.45
N ASP A 86 4.77 -14.04 -0.15
CA ASP A 86 5.56 -15.00 0.62
C ASP A 86 4.67 -16.07 1.29
N GLU A 87 3.34 -15.93 1.18
CA GLU A 87 2.33 -16.74 1.89
C GLU A 87 2.54 -16.76 3.41
N GLN A 88 2.99 -15.63 3.97
CA GLN A 88 3.39 -15.50 5.35
C GLN A 88 2.66 -14.40 6.11
N LEU A 89 2.58 -14.64 7.42
CA LEU A 89 2.24 -13.65 8.44
C LEU A 89 3.53 -13.26 9.17
N ARG A 90 3.82 -11.98 9.28
CA ARG A 90 5.07 -11.49 9.87
C ARG A 90 4.82 -10.37 10.88
N CYS A 91 5.54 -10.43 11.98
CA CYS A 91 5.62 -9.32 12.93
C CYS A 91 6.63 -8.28 12.44
N ASN A 92 6.19 -7.04 12.23
CA ASN A 92 7.06 -5.95 11.79
C ASN A 92 7.97 -5.40 12.90
N TYR A 93 7.81 -5.85 14.15
CA TYR A 93 8.63 -5.45 15.30
C TYR A 93 9.76 -6.44 15.61
N CYS A 94 9.43 -7.72 15.81
CA CYS A 94 10.42 -8.72 16.20
C CYS A 94 10.83 -9.68 15.08
N GLY A 95 10.21 -9.57 13.89
CA GLY A 95 10.51 -10.47 12.77
C GLY A 95 9.90 -11.87 12.90
N TYR A 96 9.09 -12.16 13.95
CA TYR A 96 8.40 -13.45 14.05
C TYR A 96 7.57 -13.73 12.79
N GLU A 97 7.74 -14.93 12.24
CA GLU A 97 7.07 -15.37 11.02
C GLU A 97 6.22 -16.62 11.26
N LYS A 98 5.12 -16.72 10.54
CA LYS A 98 4.22 -17.87 10.53
C LYS A 98 3.57 -17.97 9.14
N ASN A 99 3.30 -19.20 8.67
CA ASN A 99 2.56 -19.41 7.43
C ASN A 99 1.13 -18.86 7.54
N LEU A 100 0.53 -18.51 6.42
CA LEU A 100 -0.90 -18.16 6.36
C LEU A 100 -1.74 -19.28 6.98
N LEU A 101 -2.76 -18.88 7.71
CA LEU A 101 -3.71 -19.82 8.30
C LEU A 101 -4.91 -19.97 7.38
N LEU A 102 -5.36 -21.19 7.18
CA LEU A 102 -6.60 -21.50 6.46
C LEU A 102 -7.78 -21.41 7.43
N ASP A 103 -7.62 -21.99 8.63
CA ASP A 103 -8.66 -22.06 9.64
C ASP A 103 -8.34 -21.17 10.85
N CYS A 104 -9.40 -20.68 11.46
CA CYS A 104 -9.31 -19.88 12.68
C CYS A 104 -8.89 -20.74 13.88
N PRO A 105 -7.79 -20.43 14.59
CA PRO A 105 -7.35 -21.21 15.75
C PRO A 105 -8.30 -21.15 16.94
N SER A 106 -9.23 -20.18 16.96
CA SER A 106 -10.18 -19.99 18.06
C SER A 106 -11.49 -20.76 17.86
N CYS A 107 -12.05 -20.75 16.66
CA CYS A 107 -13.35 -21.38 16.39
C CYS A 107 -13.29 -22.49 15.35
N ASN A 108 -12.11 -22.81 14.81
CA ASN A 108 -11.87 -23.86 13.80
C ASN A 108 -12.67 -23.72 12.50
N LYS A 109 -13.17 -22.49 12.20
CA LYS A 109 -13.87 -22.22 10.95
C LYS A 109 -12.92 -21.59 9.92
N SER A 110 -13.12 -21.88 8.62
CA SER A 110 -12.36 -21.31 7.50
C SER A 110 -12.86 -19.92 7.12
N THR A 111 -12.94 -19.00 8.09
CA THR A 111 -13.50 -17.65 7.94
C THR A 111 -12.48 -16.54 8.23
N LEU A 112 -11.17 -16.87 8.15
CA LEU A 112 -10.11 -15.88 8.26
C LEU A 112 -10.02 -15.05 7.00
N ASN A 113 -10.17 -13.73 7.13
CA ASN A 113 -10.09 -12.79 6.03
C ASN A 113 -9.05 -11.71 6.25
N PHE A 114 -8.51 -11.20 5.13
CA PHE A 114 -7.57 -10.08 5.11
C PHE A 114 -8.32 -8.77 5.38
N LYS A 115 -7.86 -7.99 6.33
CA LYS A 115 -8.47 -6.71 6.70
C LYS A 115 -7.54 -5.55 6.41
N GLY A 116 -8.06 -4.50 5.76
CA GLY A 116 -7.30 -3.33 5.32
C GLY A 116 -6.43 -3.60 4.09
N PHE A 117 -5.45 -2.73 3.85
CA PHE A 117 -4.53 -2.83 2.72
C PHE A 117 -3.17 -2.21 3.04
N GLY A 118 -2.13 -2.74 2.45
CA GLY A 118 -0.77 -2.23 2.49
C GLY A 118 -0.21 -1.98 1.09
N THR A 119 1.06 -1.58 1.00
CA THR A 119 1.73 -1.23 -0.25
C THR A 119 1.74 -2.35 -1.28
N GLU A 120 1.88 -3.62 -0.85
CA GLU A 120 1.85 -4.77 -1.75
C GLU A 120 0.48 -4.96 -2.42
N LYS A 121 -0.62 -4.74 -1.69
CA LYS A 121 -1.96 -4.84 -2.25
C LYS A 121 -2.24 -3.68 -3.21
N LEU A 122 -1.82 -2.46 -2.85
CA LEU A 122 -1.97 -1.29 -3.72
C LEU A 122 -1.20 -1.45 -5.03
N GLU A 123 0.04 -1.96 -4.99
CA GLU A 123 0.83 -2.24 -6.18
C GLU A 123 0.08 -3.18 -7.13
N LYS A 124 -0.44 -4.31 -6.62
CA LYS A 124 -1.20 -5.28 -7.42
C LYS A 124 -2.46 -4.67 -8.04
N GLU A 125 -3.22 -3.91 -7.26
CA GLU A 125 -4.44 -3.26 -7.74
C GLU A 125 -4.15 -2.18 -8.79
N LEU A 126 -3.12 -1.35 -8.56
CA LEU A 126 -2.71 -0.34 -9.54
C LEU A 126 -2.20 -0.96 -10.84
N CYS A 127 -1.44 -2.05 -10.79
CA CYS A 127 -1.03 -2.77 -11.99
C CYS A 127 -2.23 -3.30 -12.79
N SER A 128 -3.31 -3.69 -12.13
CA SER A 128 -4.55 -4.11 -12.80
C SER A 128 -5.33 -2.94 -13.41
N ILE A 129 -5.34 -1.77 -12.74
CA ILE A 129 -6.02 -0.56 -13.22
C ILE A 129 -5.22 0.10 -14.36
N PHE A 130 -3.91 0.09 -14.26
CA PHE A 130 -2.97 0.78 -15.15
C PHE A 130 -1.92 -0.19 -15.74
N PRO A 131 -2.31 -1.14 -16.60
CA PRO A 131 -1.40 -2.17 -17.10
C PRO A 131 -0.25 -1.64 -17.96
N ASN A 132 -0.40 -0.43 -18.52
CA ASN A 132 0.59 0.19 -19.39
C ASN A 132 1.58 1.12 -18.66
N PHE A 133 1.38 1.36 -17.34
CA PHE A 133 2.24 2.22 -16.56
C PHE A 133 3.28 1.42 -15.79
N LYS A 134 4.47 2.00 -15.67
CA LYS A 134 5.56 1.40 -14.88
C LYS A 134 5.39 1.77 -13.43
N ILE A 135 4.86 0.82 -12.65
CA ILE A 135 4.57 0.97 -11.24
C ILE A 135 5.68 0.28 -10.43
N LYS A 136 6.19 0.96 -9.41
CA LYS A 136 7.23 0.42 -8.53
C LYS A 136 6.90 0.71 -7.08
N ARG A 137 7.17 -0.26 -6.23
CA ARG A 137 7.04 -0.12 -4.78
C ARG A 137 8.41 0.15 -4.15
N MET A 138 8.44 1.08 -3.19
CA MET A 138 9.59 1.41 -2.37
C MET A 138 9.19 1.37 -0.89
N ASP A 139 9.46 0.26 -0.25
CA ASP A 139 9.28 0.04 1.17
C ASP A 139 10.42 -0.82 1.71
N TYR A 140 10.42 -1.11 3.00
CA TYR A 140 11.46 -1.91 3.63
C TYR A 140 11.67 -3.27 2.95
N ASP A 141 10.59 -3.90 2.43
CA ASP A 141 10.67 -5.24 1.85
C ASP A 141 11.32 -5.23 0.47
N THR A 142 11.15 -4.14 -0.29
CA THR A 142 11.74 -3.96 -1.62
C THR A 142 13.13 -3.31 -1.59
N THR A 143 13.57 -2.80 -0.44
CA THR A 143 14.84 -2.05 -0.29
C THR A 143 15.80 -2.66 0.75
N ARG A 144 15.73 -3.99 0.95
CA ARG A 144 16.56 -4.69 1.96
C ARG A 144 18.05 -4.73 1.60
N LYS A 145 18.40 -4.76 0.31
CA LYS A 145 19.80 -4.80 -0.14
C LYS A 145 20.37 -3.40 -0.22
N LYS A 146 21.67 -3.27 0.03
CA LYS A 146 22.40 -1.99 0.16
C LYS A 146 22.15 -0.97 -0.94
N TYR A 147 21.86 -1.39 -2.18
CA TYR A 147 21.71 -0.49 -3.34
C TYR A 147 20.30 -0.47 -3.92
N ASP A 148 19.34 -1.25 -3.39
CA ASP A 148 17.98 -1.32 -3.93
C ASP A 148 17.28 0.03 -3.87
N TYR A 149 17.41 0.74 -2.74
CA TYR A 149 16.86 2.07 -2.54
C TYR A 149 17.37 3.05 -3.61
N GLN A 150 18.70 3.11 -3.77
CA GLN A 150 19.32 4.06 -4.71
C GLN A 150 18.94 3.74 -6.16
N LYS A 151 18.83 2.45 -6.51
CA LYS A 151 18.38 2.03 -7.82
C LYS A 151 16.96 2.51 -8.13
N ILE A 152 16.01 2.33 -7.20
CA ILE A 152 14.62 2.76 -7.39
C ILE A 152 14.56 4.30 -7.56
N ILE A 153 15.28 5.06 -6.73
CA ILE A 153 15.33 6.52 -6.82
C ILE A 153 15.89 6.95 -8.18
N THR A 154 17.03 6.38 -8.59
CA THR A 154 17.64 6.70 -9.88
C THR A 154 16.70 6.36 -11.05
N GLU A 155 16.00 5.23 -11.01
CA GLU A 155 15.01 4.87 -12.03
C GLU A 155 13.83 5.87 -12.06
N PHE A 156 13.39 6.34 -10.89
CA PHE A 156 12.34 7.35 -10.78
C PHE A 156 12.81 8.71 -11.31
N GLU A 157 13.98 9.20 -10.91
CA GLU A 157 14.58 10.45 -11.39
C GLU A 157 14.75 10.50 -12.92
N HIS A 158 15.07 9.35 -13.53
CA HIS A 158 15.20 9.24 -14.99
C HIS A 158 13.88 9.00 -15.73
N GLY A 159 12.73 9.11 -15.07
CA GLY A 159 11.42 8.92 -15.68
C GLY A 159 11.13 7.49 -16.13
N ARG A 160 11.81 6.49 -15.57
CA ARG A 160 11.61 5.08 -15.89
C ARG A 160 10.50 4.43 -15.07
N ILE A 161 9.99 5.13 -14.06
CA ILE A 161 8.87 4.74 -13.20
C ILE A 161 7.83 5.83 -13.29
N ASP A 162 6.59 5.47 -13.65
CA ASP A 162 5.47 6.40 -13.76
C ASP A 162 4.80 6.62 -12.40
N ILE A 163 4.63 5.55 -11.63
CA ILE A 163 3.99 5.58 -10.30
C ILE A 163 4.91 4.92 -9.28
N LEU A 164 5.32 5.67 -8.26
CA LEU A 164 6.07 5.16 -7.12
C LEU A 164 5.15 5.05 -5.89
N ILE A 165 5.06 3.84 -5.32
CA ILE A 165 4.29 3.58 -4.09
C ILE A 165 5.28 3.44 -2.94
N GLY A 166 5.14 4.25 -1.89
CA GLY A 166 6.09 4.24 -0.79
C GLY A 166 5.48 4.26 0.60
N THR A 167 6.29 3.83 1.56
CA THR A 167 6.06 4.06 3.00
C THR A 167 7.09 5.06 3.53
N GLN A 168 6.92 5.42 4.77
CA GLN A 168 7.91 6.19 5.53
C GLN A 168 9.13 5.33 5.86
#